data_323771682d1149f9231745d21e3ec881
#
_entry.id   323771682d1149f9231745d21e3ec881
#
_cell.length_a   1.000
_cell.length_b   1.000
_cell.length_c   1.000
_cell.angle_alpha   90.00
_cell.angle_beta   90.00
_cell.angle_gamma   90.00
#
_symmetry.space_group_name_H-M   'P 1'
#
loop_
_entity.id
_entity.type
_entity.pdbx_description
1 polymer ?
#
loop_
_entity_poly.entity_id
_entity_poly.type
_entity_poly.pdbx_seq_one_letter_code
_entity_poly.pdbx_strand_id
1 'polypeptide(L)'
;NGGGPAAVCCTSGTALLNLHPAVAEAFYQNVPLVVISADRPAAWIGQMDGQTLPQPGVFSNLVKKSVNLPEIYTDEDEWYCNRLINEALLETHHHGKGPVHINVPVTEPIFRFTVESLPEVRVITRYQGLNVYDRDYNELIKRLNQYQKRMIIVGQMNLIYLFEKKYSKLLYKHFAWLTEHISNQTIPGIPVKNFDVALYAMDEDTQEKMVPELLITYGGHVVSKRLKNFLRKNPPKEHWHVSADGEVIDLYGSLTTVIEMDPFEFLEKIAFLLENKTPQYPLLWENYCKGLPQPEF
;
A
#
# COMPACT_ATOMS: atom_id res chain seq x y z
N ASN A 1 23.69 16.60 11.59
CA ASN A 1 22.52 16.60 10.72
C ASN A 1 22.39 15.21 10.10
N GLY A 2 21.55 14.35 10.72
CA GLY A 2 21.45 12.91 10.37
C GLY A 2 20.65 12.60 9.09
N GLY A 3 20.35 13.57 8.21
CA GLY A 3 19.74 13.33 6.91
C GLY A 3 18.25 12.95 6.88
N GLY A 4 17.63 12.69 8.02
CA GLY A 4 16.19 12.40 8.12
C GLY A 4 15.32 13.65 8.20
N PRO A 5 13.98 13.52 8.07
CA PRO A 5 13.05 14.64 8.19
C PRO A 5 13.04 15.21 9.61
N ALA A 6 12.94 16.53 9.71
CA ALA A 6 12.62 17.19 10.98
C ALA A 6 11.10 17.16 11.20
N ALA A 7 10.66 17.06 12.45
CA ALA A 7 9.25 17.15 12.81
C ALA A 7 8.99 18.31 13.74
N VAL A 8 7.88 19.02 13.56
CA VAL A 8 7.38 20.07 14.43
C VAL A 8 5.92 19.82 14.77
N CYS A 9 5.58 19.92 16.05
CA CYS A 9 4.20 19.79 16.53
C CYS A 9 3.70 21.13 17.07
N CYS A 10 2.42 21.44 16.84
CA CYS A 10 1.78 22.61 17.42
C CYS A 10 0.33 22.34 17.85
N THR A 11 -0.18 23.17 18.73
CA THR A 11 -1.62 23.16 19.09
C THR A 11 -2.47 23.73 17.95
N SER A 12 -3.78 23.63 18.09
CA SER A 12 -4.76 24.13 17.11
C SER A 12 -4.81 25.67 17.06
N GLY A 13 -5.42 26.19 16.01
CA GLY A 13 -5.68 27.60 15.80
C GLY A 13 -4.47 28.38 15.26
N THR A 14 -4.31 29.62 15.67
CA THR A 14 -3.28 30.53 15.11
C THR A 14 -1.84 30.09 15.37
N ALA A 15 -1.59 29.18 16.32
CA ALA A 15 -0.27 28.58 16.51
C ALA A 15 0.28 27.93 15.24
N LEU A 16 -0.58 27.27 14.47
CA LEU A 16 -0.22 26.66 13.18
C LEU A 16 0.26 27.70 12.16
N LEU A 17 -0.35 28.88 12.13
CA LEU A 17 0.01 29.94 11.17
C LEU A 17 1.42 30.50 11.40
N ASN A 18 1.95 30.43 12.63
CA ASN A 18 3.31 30.84 12.93
C ASN A 18 4.36 29.94 12.26
N LEU A 19 3.97 28.77 11.78
CA LEU A 19 4.88 27.85 11.06
C LEU A 19 5.01 28.18 9.57
N HIS A 20 4.12 29.05 9.00
CA HIS A 20 4.16 29.37 7.56
C HIS A 20 5.53 29.82 7.06
N PRO A 21 6.26 30.74 7.71
CA PRO A 21 7.57 31.15 7.23
C PRO A 21 8.56 29.98 7.18
N ALA A 22 8.56 29.11 8.19
CA ALA A 22 9.44 27.94 8.24
C ALA A 22 9.07 26.89 7.18
N VAL A 23 7.77 26.67 6.94
CA VAL A 23 7.26 25.76 5.89
C VAL A 23 7.63 26.30 4.50
N ALA A 24 7.48 27.61 4.28
CA ALA A 24 7.88 28.23 3.02
C ALA A 24 9.39 28.08 2.76
N GLU A 25 10.22 28.28 3.77
CA GLU A 25 11.66 28.09 3.66
C GLU A 25 12.03 26.63 3.38
N ALA A 26 11.37 25.69 4.09
CA ALA A 26 11.56 24.25 3.85
C ALA A 26 11.15 23.84 2.43
N PHE A 27 10.08 24.43 1.88
CA PHE A 27 9.64 24.21 0.51
C PHE A 27 10.68 24.67 -0.51
N TYR A 28 11.18 25.92 -0.41
CA TYR A 28 12.14 26.46 -1.36
C TYR A 28 13.53 25.80 -1.26
N GLN A 29 13.92 25.34 -0.07
CA GLN A 29 15.18 24.65 0.15
C GLN A 29 15.09 23.13 -0.05
N ASN A 30 13.92 22.59 -0.39
CA ASN A 30 13.70 21.15 -0.51
C ASN A 30 14.10 20.38 0.77
N VAL A 31 13.73 20.92 1.94
CA VAL A 31 13.99 20.29 3.23
C VAL A 31 12.82 19.41 3.63
N PRO A 32 13.05 18.13 3.97
CA PRO A 32 11.99 17.26 4.46
C PRO A 32 11.58 17.70 5.87
N LEU A 33 10.39 18.28 5.97
CA LEU A 33 9.81 18.75 7.22
C LEU A 33 8.42 18.13 7.41
N VAL A 34 8.15 17.56 8.57
CA VAL A 34 6.84 17.04 8.93
C VAL A 34 6.19 18.01 9.91
N VAL A 35 5.13 18.69 9.49
CA VAL A 35 4.31 19.53 10.36
C VAL A 35 3.15 18.69 10.89
N ILE A 36 3.02 18.59 12.20
CA ILE A 36 1.93 17.90 12.89
C ILE A 36 1.15 18.93 13.68
N SER A 37 -0.11 19.19 13.29
CA SER A 37 -0.98 20.13 13.99
C SER A 37 -2.12 19.39 14.69
N ALA A 38 -2.30 19.61 15.98
CA ALA A 38 -3.55 19.27 16.62
C ALA A 38 -4.68 20.14 16.05
N ASP A 39 -5.90 19.61 15.98
CA ASP A 39 -7.08 20.33 15.53
C ASP A 39 -8.27 20.02 16.42
N ARG A 40 -9.31 20.84 16.36
CA ARG A 40 -10.60 20.53 16.95
C ARG A 40 -11.40 19.61 16.03
N PRO A 41 -12.34 18.80 16.57
CA PRO A 41 -13.27 18.04 15.74
C PRO A 41 -13.98 18.95 14.74
N ALA A 42 -14.18 18.45 13.53
CA ALA A 42 -14.72 19.21 12.40
C ALA A 42 -16.07 19.88 12.70
N ALA A 43 -16.88 19.28 13.58
CA ALA A 43 -18.18 19.80 14.00
C ALA A 43 -18.10 21.17 14.71
N TRP A 44 -16.97 21.50 15.33
CA TRP A 44 -16.79 22.75 16.08
C TRP A 44 -16.14 23.86 15.25
N ILE A 45 -15.59 23.55 14.10
CA ILE A 45 -14.96 24.55 13.22
C ILE A 45 -16.02 25.51 12.70
N GLY A 46 -15.81 26.82 12.90
CA GLY A 46 -16.75 27.87 12.51
C GLY A 46 -17.93 28.07 13.47
N GLN A 47 -17.97 27.41 14.62
CA GLN A 47 -19.01 27.53 15.64
C GLN A 47 -18.64 28.48 16.79
N MET A 48 -17.71 29.41 16.55
CA MET A 48 -17.20 30.37 17.55
C MET A 48 -16.50 29.70 18.75
N ASP A 49 -16.08 28.44 18.61
CA ASP A 49 -15.28 27.77 19.62
C ASP A 49 -13.84 28.33 19.64
N GLY A 50 -13.21 28.30 20.81
CA GLY A 50 -11.86 28.82 21.00
C GLY A 50 -10.78 27.99 20.29
N GLN A 51 -9.74 28.66 19.82
CA GLN A 51 -8.61 28.02 19.10
C GLN A 51 -9.01 27.20 17.88
N THR A 52 -10.04 27.60 17.16
CA THR A 52 -10.47 26.99 15.90
C THR A 52 -9.99 27.78 14.70
N LEU A 53 -9.60 27.06 13.65
CA LEU A 53 -9.20 27.56 12.34
C LEU A 53 -9.50 26.48 11.32
N PRO A 54 -9.90 26.80 10.06
CA PRO A 54 -9.91 25.81 8.99
C PRO A 54 -8.49 25.36 8.64
N GLN A 55 -7.98 24.31 9.34
CA GLN A 55 -6.59 23.86 9.25
C GLN A 55 -6.29 22.93 8.06
N PRO A 56 -7.23 22.04 7.63
CA PRO A 56 -6.99 21.20 6.48
C PRO A 56 -6.60 22.04 5.24
N GLY A 57 -5.44 21.71 4.66
CA GLY A 57 -4.95 22.39 3.45
C GLY A 57 -4.38 23.80 3.67
N VAL A 58 -4.18 24.25 4.90
CA VAL A 58 -3.64 25.60 5.19
C VAL A 58 -2.29 25.89 4.53
N PHE A 59 -1.47 24.88 4.30
CA PHE A 59 -0.18 24.96 3.60
C PHE A 59 -0.23 24.42 2.15
N SER A 60 -1.39 24.23 1.53
CA SER A 60 -1.58 23.42 0.31
C SER A 60 -0.60 23.70 -0.83
N ASN A 61 -0.13 24.94 -1.02
CA ASN A 61 0.83 25.30 -2.07
C ASN A 61 2.30 25.23 -1.62
N LEU A 62 2.55 24.92 -0.37
CA LEU A 62 3.88 24.91 0.24
C LEU A 62 4.28 23.56 0.79
N VAL A 63 3.43 22.54 0.63
CA VAL A 63 3.71 21.17 1.08
C VAL A 63 3.48 20.18 -0.04
N LYS A 64 4.23 19.11 -0.06
CA LYS A 64 4.08 18.03 -1.05
C LYS A 64 2.81 17.20 -0.82
N LYS A 65 2.46 17.00 0.44
CA LYS A 65 1.24 16.30 0.86
C LYS A 65 0.68 16.96 2.11
N SER A 66 -0.63 17.15 2.13
CA SER A 66 -1.37 17.54 3.33
C SER A 66 -2.46 16.50 3.57
N VAL A 67 -2.48 15.91 4.76
CA VAL A 67 -3.48 14.92 5.17
C VAL A 67 -4.24 15.41 6.40
N ASN A 68 -5.54 15.10 6.44
CA ASN A 68 -6.38 15.32 7.60
C ASN A 68 -6.80 13.95 8.13
N LEU A 69 -6.35 13.61 9.33
CA LEU A 69 -6.64 12.30 9.91
C LEU A 69 -8.10 12.23 10.35
N PRO A 70 -8.75 11.06 10.24
CA PRO A 70 -10.05 10.84 10.87
C PRO A 70 -9.90 10.73 12.39
N GLU A 71 -10.96 11.00 13.13
CA GLU A 71 -11.10 10.50 14.49
C GLU A 71 -11.33 8.99 14.43
N ILE A 72 -10.67 8.22 15.31
CA ILE A 72 -10.65 6.76 15.23
C ILE A 72 -11.77 6.19 16.11
N TYR A 73 -12.77 5.56 15.48
CA TYR A 73 -13.87 4.85 16.12
C TYR A 73 -13.98 3.39 15.71
N THR A 74 -13.36 3.03 14.57
CA THR A 74 -13.41 1.70 13.97
C THR A 74 -12.04 1.26 13.47
N ASP A 75 -11.87 -0.04 13.23
CA ASP A 75 -10.66 -0.60 12.60
C ASP A 75 -10.40 0.01 11.21
N GLU A 76 -11.45 0.39 10.48
CA GLU A 76 -11.32 1.06 9.18
C GLU A 76 -10.74 2.47 9.34
N ASP A 77 -11.13 3.21 10.39
CA ASP A 77 -10.56 4.53 10.69
C ASP A 77 -9.08 4.40 11.09
N GLU A 78 -8.73 3.37 11.88
CA GLU A 78 -7.35 3.11 12.26
C GLU A 78 -6.48 2.79 11.04
N TRP A 79 -6.94 1.89 10.17
CA TRP A 79 -6.26 1.60 8.91
C TRP A 79 -6.11 2.84 8.05
N TYR A 80 -7.18 3.65 7.92
CA TYR A 80 -7.17 4.86 7.12
C TYR A 80 -6.19 5.89 7.67
N CYS A 81 -6.18 6.08 8.99
CA CYS A 81 -5.23 6.93 9.69
C CYS A 81 -3.77 6.50 9.43
N ASN A 82 -3.48 5.21 9.62
CA ASN A 82 -2.16 4.64 9.35
C ASN A 82 -1.73 4.85 7.89
N ARG A 83 -2.62 4.62 6.93
CA ARG A 83 -2.36 4.82 5.50
C ARG A 83 -2.02 6.29 5.20
N LEU A 84 -2.82 7.23 5.67
CA LEU A 84 -2.60 8.67 5.45
C LEU A 84 -1.26 9.15 6.03
N ILE A 85 -0.89 8.67 7.22
CA ILE A 85 0.40 8.99 7.82
C ILE A 85 1.55 8.47 6.96
N ASN A 86 1.48 7.20 6.53
CA ASN A 86 2.49 6.63 5.65
C ASN A 86 2.58 7.39 4.31
N GLU A 87 1.45 7.74 3.68
CA GLU A 87 1.42 8.57 2.47
C GLU A 87 2.16 9.90 2.69
N ALA A 88 1.85 10.62 3.77
CA ALA A 88 2.49 11.90 4.05
C ALA A 88 4.00 11.75 4.28
N LEU A 89 4.41 10.77 5.09
CA LEU A 89 5.82 10.54 5.39
C LEU A 89 6.63 10.13 4.17
N LEU A 90 6.08 9.26 3.32
CA LEU A 90 6.72 8.84 2.06
C LEU A 90 6.90 10.00 1.08
N GLU A 91 5.97 10.96 1.06
CA GLU A 91 6.07 12.13 0.20
C GLU A 91 7.18 13.10 0.60
N THR A 92 7.71 13.04 1.81
CA THR A 92 8.85 13.88 2.21
C THR A 92 10.09 13.72 1.30
N HIS A 93 10.21 12.58 0.63
CA HIS A 93 11.37 12.23 -0.23
C HIS A 93 11.00 11.77 -1.64
N HIS A 94 9.71 11.63 -1.97
CA HIS A 94 9.25 11.14 -3.27
C HIS A 94 9.42 12.22 -4.35
N HIS A 95 10.10 11.92 -5.46
CA HIS A 95 10.36 12.87 -6.55
C HIS A 95 10.90 14.23 -6.09
N GLY A 96 11.90 14.18 -5.21
CA GLY A 96 12.48 15.36 -4.54
C GLY A 96 12.03 15.48 -3.08
N LYS A 97 12.80 16.21 -2.28
CA LYS A 97 12.51 16.42 -0.86
C LYS A 97 11.58 17.62 -0.67
N GLY A 98 10.83 17.63 0.43
CA GLY A 98 10.00 18.78 0.79
C GLY A 98 9.13 18.55 2.02
N PRO A 99 8.45 19.59 2.50
CA PRO A 99 7.61 19.53 3.68
C PRO A 99 6.28 18.82 3.40
N VAL A 100 5.69 18.27 4.47
CA VAL A 100 4.35 17.68 4.51
C VAL A 100 3.60 18.14 5.75
N HIS A 101 2.26 18.06 5.72
CA HIS A 101 1.40 18.45 6.82
C HIS A 101 0.46 17.31 7.20
N ILE A 102 0.41 17.00 8.48
CA ILE A 102 -0.51 16.02 9.09
C ILE A 102 -1.38 16.77 10.10
N ASN A 103 -2.65 16.97 9.76
CA ASN A 103 -3.63 17.57 10.66
C ASN A 103 -4.32 16.47 11.47
N VAL A 104 -4.37 16.65 12.79
CA VAL A 104 -4.82 15.62 13.75
C VAL A 104 -5.99 16.17 14.55
N PRO A 105 -7.25 15.94 14.12
CA PRO A 105 -8.42 16.25 14.94
C PRO A 105 -8.41 15.41 16.21
N VAL A 106 -8.56 16.07 17.36
CA VAL A 106 -8.66 15.42 18.67
C VAL A 106 -9.84 16.02 19.44
N THR A 107 -10.66 15.14 19.98
CA THR A 107 -11.67 15.50 20.96
C THR A 107 -10.96 16.02 22.20
N GLU A 108 -11.67 16.66 23.15
CA GLU A 108 -11.09 17.27 24.35
C GLU A 108 -9.85 16.56 24.89
N PRO A 109 -8.81 17.31 25.33
CA PRO A 109 -7.53 16.73 25.69
C PRO A 109 -7.68 15.69 26.79
N ILE A 110 -7.22 14.49 26.51
CA ILE A 110 -7.22 13.36 27.43
C ILE A 110 -6.01 13.54 28.35
N PHE A 111 -6.24 13.97 29.61
CA PHE A 111 -5.16 14.10 30.60
C PHE A 111 -4.75 12.77 31.23
N ARG A 112 -5.42 11.66 30.90
CA ARG A 112 -5.10 10.34 31.40
C ARG A 112 -4.78 9.42 30.24
N PHE A 113 -3.57 8.92 30.24
CA PHE A 113 -3.15 7.86 29.32
C PHE A 113 -3.65 6.52 29.87
N THR A 114 -4.37 5.76 29.04
CA THR A 114 -4.95 4.46 29.40
C THR A 114 -4.15 3.29 28.84
N VAL A 115 -3.13 3.57 28.03
CA VAL A 115 -2.27 2.56 27.41
C VAL A 115 -0.88 2.57 28.05
N GLU A 116 -0.34 1.39 28.34
CA GLU A 116 1.01 1.23 28.90
C GLU A 116 2.10 1.32 27.82
N SER A 117 1.77 0.93 26.59
CA SER A 117 2.66 0.97 25.42
C SER A 117 1.91 1.43 24.19
N LEU A 118 2.61 2.04 23.24
CA LEU A 118 2.04 2.35 21.94
C LEU A 118 1.86 1.05 21.13
N PRO A 119 0.77 0.94 20.34
CA PRO A 119 0.57 -0.20 19.47
C PRO A 119 1.65 -0.27 18.37
N GLU A 120 1.95 -1.48 17.91
CA GLU A 120 2.74 -1.65 16.71
C GLU A 120 1.94 -1.15 15.51
N VAL A 121 2.57 -0.31 14.69
CA VAL A 121 1.94 0.26 13.50
C VAL A 121 2.56 -0.33 12.24
N ARG A 122 1.75 -0.49 11.21
CA ARG A 122 2.26 -0.92 9.90
C ARG A 122 3.02 0.23 9.24
N VAL A 123 4.25 -0.05 8.86
CA VAL A 123 5.13 0.86 8.11
C VAL A 123 5.12 0.43 6.64
N ILE A 124 4.85 1.39 5.75
CA ILE A 124 4.97 1.21 4.30
C ILE A 124 6.32 1.76 3.86
N THR A 125 7.08 0.93 3.15
CA THR A 125 8.37 1.33 2.56
C THR A 125 8.20 1.56 1.07
N ARG A 126 8.78 2.63 0.51
CA ARG A 126 8.83 2.86 -0.94
C ARG A 126 10.25 2.67 -1.45
N TYR A 127 10.39 1.86 -2.49
CA TYR A 127 11.63 1.66 -3.23
C TYR A 127 11.54 2.38 -4.57
N GLN A 128 12.51 3.28 -4.83
CA GLN A 128 12.61 4.09 -6.05
C GLN A 128 13.93 3.78 -6.75
N GLY A 129 13.92 3.75 -8.07
CA GLY A 129 15.15 3.63 -8.86
C GLY A 129 15.96 2.37 -8.57
N LEU A 130 15.30 1.25 -8.23
CA LEU A 130 15.93 0.00 -7.87
C LEU A 130 16.89 -0.49 -8.96
N ASN A 131 18.14 -0.68 -8.59
CA ASN A 131 19.16 -1.27 -9.43
C ASN A 131 19.58 -2.64 -8.86
N VAL A 132 19.89 -3.58 -9.75
CA VAL A 132 20.31 -4.95 -9.40
C VAL A 132 21.57 -5.01 -8.52
N TYR A 133 22.35 -3.95 -8.48
CA TYR A 133 23.56 -3.82 -7.66
C TYR A 133 23.27 -3.19 -6.28
N ASP A 134 22.06 -2.72 -6.03
CA ASP A 134 21.73 -2.04 -4.80
C ASP A 134 21.45 -3.02 -3.65
N ARG A 135 21.78 -2.57 -2.44
CA ARG A 135 21.47 -3.31 -1.22
C ARG A 135 19.96 -3.55 -1.08
N ASP A 136 19.17 -2.53 -1.38
CA ASP A 136 17.71 -2.57 -1.25
C ASP A 136 17.09 -3.60 -2.20
N TYR A 137 17.61 -3.71 -3.43
CA TYR A 137 17.20 -4.72 -4.37
C TYR A 137 17.52 -6.14 -3.87
N ASN A 138 18.73 -6.34 -3.34
CA ASN A 138 19.14 -7.64 -2.80
C ASN A 138 18.29 -8.05 -1.58
N GLU A 139 17.94 -7.11 -0.73
CA GLU A 139 17.06 -7.35 0.41
C GLU A 139 15.64 -7.72 -0.04
N LEU A 140 15.11 -7.00 -1.03
CA LEU A 140 13.80 -7.31 -1.63
C LEU A 140 13.76 -8.74 -2.20
N ILE A 141 14.82 -9.15 -2.93
CA ILE A 141 14.92 -10.50 -3.48
C ILE A 141 15.05 -11.57 -2.39
N LYS A 142 15.78 -11.28 -1.33
CA LYS A 142 15.85 -12.17 -0.16
C LYS A 142 14.48 -12.35 0.48
N ARG A 143 13.72 -11.28 0.69
CA ARG A 143 12.34 -11.33 1.20
C ARG A 143 11.44 -12.12 0.27
N LEU A 144 11.51 -11.87 -1.05
CA LEU A 144 10.77 -12.62 -2.07
C LEU A 144 10.97 -14.14 -1.92
N ASN A 145 12.21 -14.59 -1.74
CA ASN A 145 12.56 -16.00 -1.69
C ASN A 145 12.27 -16.67 -0.32
N GLN A 146 11.99 -15.90 0.73
CA GLN A 146 11.56 -16.44 2.02
C GLN A 146 10.15 -17.04 1.97
N TYR A 147 9.28 -16.55 1.10
CA TYR A 147 7.88 -16.96 1.05
C TYR A 147 7.65 -18.10 0.07
N GLN A 148 6.81 -19.06 0.44
CA GLN A 148 6.41 -20.18 -0.40
C GLN A 148 5.02 -19.97 -1.02
N LYS A 149 4.13 -19.25 -0.32
CA LYS A 149 2.79 -18.90 -0.81
C LYS A 149 2.82 -17.50 -1.42
N ARG A 150 3.15 -17.42 -2.72
CA ARG A 150 3.26 -16.15 -3.45
C ARG A 150 2.10 -16.00 -4.42
N MET A 151 1.48 -14.84 -4.43
CA MET A 151 0.36 -14.51 -5.32
C MET A 151 0.63 -13.22 -6.09
N ILE A 152 0.23 -13.19 -7.34
CA ILE A 152 0.14 -11.97 -8.14
C ILE A 152 -1.32 -11.71 -8.48
N ILE A 153 -1.79 -10.50 -8.24
CA ILE A 153 -3.09 -10.01 -8.68
C ILE A 153 -2.87 -8.88 -9.67
N VAL A 154 -3.50 -9.01 -10.82
CA VAL A 154 -3.46 -8.00 -11.88
C VAL A 154 -4.77 -7.26 -11.91
N GLY A 155 -4.74 -5.97 -11.65
CA GLY A 155 -5.89 -5.08 -11.84
C GLY A 155 -6.15 -4.76 -13.32
N GLN A 156 -6.96 -3.75 -13.57
CA GLN A 156 -7.27 -3.27 -14.90
C GLN A 156 -6.01 -2.81 -15.65
N MET A 157 -5.87 -3.22 -16.91
CA MET A 157 -4.79 -2.83 -17.81
C MET A 157 -5.34 -2.35 -19.14
N ASN A 158 -4.74 -1.29 -19.69
CA ASN A 158 -5.16 -0.72 -20.98
C ASN A 158 -4.58 -1.46 -22.20
N LEU A 159 -3.45 -2.16 -22.00
CA LEU A 159 -2.72 -2.82 -23.07
C LEU A 159 -2.59 -4.32 -22.80
N ILE A 160 -2.63 -5.10 -23.86
CA ILE A 160 -2.25 -6.52 -23.82
C ILE A 160 -0.73 -6.55 -23.84
N TYR A 161 -0.12 -6.87 -22.72
CA TYR A 161 1.32 -7.12 -22.65
C TYR A 161 1.59 -8.62 -22.75
N LEU A 162 2.45 -8.97 -23.68
CA LEU A 162 2.89 -10.34 -23.87
C LEU A 162 4.28 -10.52 -23.28
N PHE A 163 4.36 -11.12 -22.11
CA PHE A 163 5.64 -11.56 -21.59
C PHE A 163 6.34 -12.53 -22.55
N GLU A 164 7.64 -12.41 -22.68
CA GLU A 164 8.40 -13.45 -23.35
C GLU A 164 8.14 -14.80 -22.66
N LYS A 165 7.97 -15.84 -23.47
CA LYS A 165 7.60 -17.19 -23.01
C LYS A 165 8.51 -17.74 -21.91
N LYS A 166 9.79 -17.31 -21.87
CA LYS A 166 10.76 -17.70 -20.84
C LYS A 166 10.41 -17.14 -19.47
N TYR A 167 10.03 -15.82 -19.36
CA TYR A 167 9.66 -15.19 -18.11
C TYR A 167 8.34 -15.71 -17.57
N SER A 168 7.35 -15.82 -18.47
CA SER A 168 6.05 -16.33 -18.07
C SER A 168 6.15 -17.73 -17.46
N LYS A 169 6.90 -18.66 -18.06
CA LYS A 169 7.11 -19.99 -17.49
C LYS A 169 7.74 -20.02 -16.11
N LEU A 170 8.69 -19.10 -15.83
CA LEU A 170 9.32 -19.00 -14.51
C LEU A 170 8.34 -18.46 -13.48
N LEU A 171 7.69 -17.34 -13.80
CA LEU A 171 6.76 -16.69 -12.88
C LEU A 171 5.60 -17.60 -12.49
N TYR A 172 5.07 -18.39 -13.43
CA TYR A 172 3.95 -19.30 -13.16
C TYR A 172 4.24 -20.46 -12.25
N LYS A 173 5.44 -20.93 -12.30
CA LYS A 173 5.88 -21.99 -11.38
C LYS A 173 5.95 -21.47 -9.93
N HIS A 174 6.09 -20.16 -9.76
CA HIS A 174 6.40 -19.57 -8.48
C HIS A 174 5.27 -18.74 -7.85
N PHE A 175 4.27 -18.34 -8.66
CA PHE A 175 3.17 -17.49 -8.20
C PHE A 175 1.80 -18.06 -8.61
N ALA A 176 0.85 -18.04 -7.67
CA ALA A 176 -0.56 -18.11 -8.04
C ALA A 176 -0.94 -16.76 -8.69
N TRP A 177 -1.42 -16.80 -9.93
CA TRP A 177 -1.64 -15.59 -10.72
C TRP A 177 -3.12 -15.39 -11.01
N LEU A 178 -3.74 -14.38 -10.39
CA LEU A 178 -5.16 -14.08 -10.49
C LEU A 178 -5.36 -12.87 -11.42
N THR A 179 -6.23 -13.05 -12.43
CA THR A 179 -6.58 -12.00 -13.38
C THR A 179 -8.08 -11.94 -13.61
N GLU A 180 -8.60 -10.76 -13.82
CA GLU A 180 -9.97 -10.52 -14.28
C GLU A 180 -10.00 -10.23 -15.78
N HIS A 181 -11.20 -10.18 -16.39
CA HIS A 181 -11.31 -9.83 -17.82
C HIS A 181 -10.72 -8.45 -18.12
N ILE A 182 -10.93 -7.49 -17.22
CA ILE A 182 -10.40 -6.12 -17.37
C ILE A 182 -8.88 -6.02 -17.23
N SER A 183 -8.22 -7.08 -16.77
CA SER A 183 -6.75 -7.13 -16.68
C SER A 183 -6.08 -7.20 -18.06
N ASN A 184 -6.83 -7.51 -19.11
CA ASN A 184 -6.34 -7.62 -20.52
C ASN A 184 -5.06 -8.47 -20.65
N GLN A 185 -4.87 -9.44 -19.76
CA GLN A 185 -3.72 -10.32 -19.75
C GLN A 185 -4.05 -11.60 -20.50
N THR A 186 -3.44 -11.78 -21.66
CA THR A 186 -3.49 -13.05 -22.40
C THR A 186 -2.17 -13.77 -22.23
N ILE A 187 -2.06 -14.52 -21.13
CA ILE A 187 -0.83 -15.23 -20.84
C ILE A 187 -1.07 -16.72 -21.10
N PRO A 188 -0.37 -17.37 -22.07
CA PRO A 188 -0.56 -18.78 -22.36
C PRO A 188 -0.21 -19.67 -21.16
N GLY A 189 -1.17 -20.49 -20.74
CA GLY A 189 -0.96 -21.54 -19.74
C GLY A 189 -1.29 -21.16 -18.31
N ILE A 190 -1.92 -20.04 -18.10
CA ILE A 190 -2.32 -19.52 -16.80
C ILE A 190 -3.39 -18.48 -17.04
N PRO A 191 -4.15 -18.04 -16.35
CA PRO A 191 -4.26 -17.72 -14.93
C PRO A 191 -5.42 -18.45 -14.29
N VAL A 192 -5.51 -18.35 -12.99
CA VAL A 192 -6.72 -18.73 -12.27
C VAL A 192 -7.83 -17.73 -12.61
N LYS A 193 -8.53 -17.95 -13.74
CA LYS A 193 -9.62 -17.06 -14.20
C LYS A 193 -10.90 -17.21 -13.37
N ASN A 194 -11.12 -18.39 -12.81
CA ASN A 194 -12.34 -18.72 -12.06
C ASN A 194 -12.16 -18.53 -10.54
N PHE A 195 -11.20 -17.71 -10.11
CA PHE A 195 -10.90 -17.51 -8.70
C PHE A 195 -12.10 -16.97 -7.91
N ASP A 196 -12.96 -16.17 -8.52
CA ASP A 196 -14.15 -15.61 -7.85
C ASP A 196 -15.17 -16.69 -7.51
N VAL A 197 -15.35 -17.69 -8.41
CA VAL A 197 -16.17 -18.89 -8.14
C VAL A 197 -15.49 -19.78 -7.11
N ALA A 198 -14.18 -19.92 -7.18
CA ALA A 198 -13.39 -20.66 -6.22
C ALA A 198 -13.56 -20.09 -4.80
N LEU A 199 -13.40 -18.79 -4.63
CA LEU A 199 -13.59 -18.09 -3.35
C LEU A 199 -15.01 -18.22 -2.81
N TYR A 200 -16.03 -18.32 -3.68
CA TYR A 200 -17.40 -18.57 -3.26
C TYR A 200 -17.60 -19.99 -2.73
N ALA A 201 -16.94 -20.97 -3.32
CA ALA A 201 -17.08 -22.39 -2.98
C ALA A 201 -16.22 -22.83 -1.78
N MET A 202 -15.20 -22.04 -1.40
CA MET A 202 -14.28 -22.35 -0.30
C MET A 202 -14.96 -22.20 1.06
N ASP A 203 -14.80 -23.21 1.92
CA ASP A 203 -15.02 -23.08 3.35
C ASP A 203 -13.88 -22.31 4.04
N GLU A 204 -14.04 -21.99 5.32
CA GLU A 204 -13.07 -21.19 6.06
C GLU A 204 -11.70 -21.88 6.15
N ASP A 205 -11.66 -23.18 6.40
CA ASP A 205 -10.41 -23.96 6.49
C ASP A 205 -9.63 -23.98 5.17
N THR A 206 -10.36 -24.02 4.06
CA THR A 206 -9.76 -23.94 2.72
C THR A 206 -9.27 -22.51 2.44
N GLN A 207 -10.04 -21.50 2.81
CA GLN A 207 -9.62 -20.10 2.65
C GLN A 207 -8.30 -19.83 3.37
N GLU A 208 -8.12 -20.28 4.61
CA GLU A 208 -6.86 -20.12 5.37
C GLU A 208 -5.65 -20.75 4.65
N LYS A 209 -5.84 -21.93 4.04
CA LYS A 209 -4.78 -22.59 3.26
C LYS A 209 -4.42 -21.82 1.98
N MET A 210 -5.41 -21.10 1.43
CA MET A 210 -5.30 -20.36 0.17
C MET A 210 -4.80 -18.90 0.36
N VAL A 211 -4.62 -18.44 1.60
CA VAL A 211 -4.03 -17.11 1.87
C VAL A 211 -2.57 -17.05 1.41
N PRO A 212 -2.17 -16.04 0.63
CA PRO A 212 -0.77 -15.86 0.29
C PRO A 212 0.05 -15.36 1.49
N GLU A 213 1.32 -15.71 1.55
CA GLU A 213 2.27 -15.07 2.46
C GLU A 213 2.78 -13.75 1.88
N LEU A 214 3.06 -13.75 0.57
CA LEU A 214 3.42 -12.57 -0.21
C LEU A 214 2.39 -12.32 -1.31
N LEU A 215 1.80 -11.15 -1.28
CA LEU A 215 0.93 -10.63 -2.33
C LEU A 215 1.69 -9.57 -3.13
N ILE A 216 1.72 -9.69 -4.46
CA ILE A 216 2.18 -8.65 -5.37
C ILE A 216 0.99 -8.17 -6.19
N THR A 217 0.79 -6.86 -6.26
CA THR A 217 -0.31 -6.25 -7.03
C THR A 217 0.24 -5.23 -8.01
N TYR A 218 -0.38 -5.14 -9.18
CA TYR A 218 -0.14 -4.08 -10.15
C TYR A 218 -1.36 -3.85 -11.05
N GLY A 219 -1.35 -2.77 -11.79
CA GLY A 219 -2.49 -2.34 -12.61
C GLY A 219 -3.52 -1.57 -11.82
N GLY A 220 -4.63 -1.23 -12.46
CA GLY A 220 -5.68 -0.39 -11.89
C GLY A 220 -6.73 -1.15 -11.08
N HIS A 221 -8.01 -0.87 -11.35
CA HIS A 221 -9.12 -1.41 -10.57
C HIS A 221 -9.20 -2.94 -10.54
N VAL A 222 -9.63 -3.46 -9.39
CA VAL A 222 -10.03 -4.86 -9.18
C VAL A 222 -11.53 -4.88 -8.89
N VAL A 223 -12.31 -5.64 -9.64
CA VAL A 223 -13.77 -5.68 -9.54
C VAL A 223 -14.26 -6.62 -8.45
N SER A 224 -13.66 -7.82 -8.33
CA SER A 224 -14.12 -8.87 -7.44
C SER A 224 -14.25 -8.42 -5.98
N LYS A 225 -15.49 -8.35 -5.50
CA LYS A 225 -15.79 -8.10 -4.08
C LYS A 225 -15.33 -9.25 -3.19
N ARG A 226 -15.44 -10.50 -3.69
CA ARG A 226 -15.04 -11.69 -2.93
C ARG A 226 -13.54 -11.70 -2.67
N LEU A 227 -12.74 -11.37 -3.69
CA LEU A 227 -11.29 -11.27 -3.53
C LEU A 227 -10.89 -10.19 -2.53
N LYS A 228 -11.54 -9.01 -2.59
CA LYS A 228 -11.30 -7.94 -1.61
C LYS A 228 -11.64 -8.38 -0.19
N ASN A 229 -12.80 -9.00 0.01
CA ASN A 229 -13.22 -9.49 1.33
C ASN A 229 -12.29 -10.61 1.84
N PHE A 230 -11.91 -11.54 0.98
CA PHE A 230 -10.99 -12.62 1.32
C PHE A 230 -9.65 -12.11 1.84
N LEU A 231 -9.02 -11.18 1.13
CA LEU A 231 -7.71 -10.63 1.50
C LEU A 231 -7.77 -9.63 2.66
N ARG A 232 -8.90 -8.93 2.85
CA ARG A 232 -9.10 -8.07 4.03
C ARG A 232 -9.34 -8.88 5.29
N LYS A 233 -10.10 -9.99 5.20
CA LYS A 233 -10.31 -10.92 6.32
C LYS A 233 -9.03 -11.67 6.66
N ASN A 234 -8.23 -12.02 5.66
CA ASN A 234 -7.03 -12.84 5.79
C ASN A 234 -5.84 -12.12 5.14
N PRO A 235 -5.26 -11.11 5.82
CA PRO A 235 -4.18 -10.32 5.24
C PRO A 235 -2.92 -11.16 5.03
N PRO A 236 -2.20 -10.95 3.89
CA PRO A 236 -0.89 -11.54 3.68
C PRO A 236 0.13 -11.00 4.69
N LYS A 237 1.23 -11.72 4.91
CA LYS A 237 2.34 -11.24 5.74
C LYS A 237 3.00 -10.01 5.12
N GLU A 238 3.11 -9.99 3.79
CA GLU A 238 3.59 -8.85 3.02
C GLU A 238 2.73 -8.61 1.79
N HIS A 239 2.51 -7.34 1.48
CA HIS A 239 1.85 -6.90 0.27
C HIS A 239 2.71 -5.84 -0.43
N TRP A 240 3.11 -6.13 -1.66
CA TRP A 240 3.88 -5.24 -2.51
C TRP A 240 3.01 -4.70 -3.63
N HIS A 241 2.94 -3.40 -3.78
CA HIS A 241 2.30 -2.77 -4.93
C HIS A 241 3.37 -2.25 -5.88
N VAL A 242 3.27 -2.60 -7.16
CA VAL A 242 4.23 -2.19 -8.20
C VAL A 242 3.54 -1.25 -9.17
N SER A 243 4.04 -0.04 -9.28
CA SER A 243 3.53 0.97 -10.21
C SER A 243 4.66 1.92 -10.63
N ALA A 244 4.57 2.45 -11.85
CA ALA A 244 5.58 3.37 -12.38
C ALA A 244 5.59 4.74 -11.69
N ASP A 245 4.49 5.12 -11.05
CA ASP A 245 4.30 6.39 -10.34
C ASP A 245 4.60 6.31 -8.84
N GLY A 246 4.76 5.10 -8.29
CA GLY A 246 5.04 4.88 -6.87
C GLY A 246 3.90 5.25 -5.92
N GLU A 247 2.65 5.30 -6.41
CA GLU A 247 1.48 5.62 -5.60
C GLU A 247 1.20 4.58 -4.51
N VAL A 248 0.69 5.07 -3.38
CA VAL A 248 0.31 4.22 -2.24
C VAL A 248 -1.11 3.70 -2.46
N ILE A 249 -1.23 2.49 -2.99
CA ILE A 249 -2.51 1.82 -3.27
C ILE A 249 -2.70 0.64 -2.32
N ASP A 250 -3.50 0.82 -1.28
CA ASP A 250 -3.74 -0.21 -0.25
C ASP A 250 -5.18 -0.73 -0.29
N LEU A 251 -5.56 -1.37 -1.40
CA LEU A 251 -6.91 -1.91 -1.61
C LEU A 251 -7.33 -2.96 -0.58
N TYR A 252 -6.37 -3.71 -0.06
CA TYR A 252 -6.61 -4.86 0.82
C TYR A 252 -6.33 -4.59 2.30
N GLY A 253 -5.89 -3.39 2.65
CA GLY A 253 -5.56 -3.02 4.03
C GLY A 253 -4.28 -3.70 4.56
N SER A 254 -3.37 -4.12 3.66
CA SER A 254 -2.19 -4.92 4.01
C SER A 254 -0.88 -4.46 3.36
N LEU A 255 -0.89 -3.33 2.68
CA LEU A 255 0.28 -2.82 1.96
C LEU A 255 1.47 -2.60 2.90
N THR A 256 2.62 -3.18 2.56
CA THR A 256 3.90 -3.02 3.28
C THR A 256 4.98 -2.38 2.41
N THR A 257 4.86 -2.52 1.08
CA THR A 257 5.92 -2.09 0.18
C THR A 257 5.33 -1.52 -1.11
N VAL A 258 5.80 -0.35 -1.50
CA VAL A 258 5.58 0.24 -2.82
C VAL A 258 6.87 0.12 -3.62
N ILE A 259 6.77 -0.37 -4.85
CA ILE A 259 7.91 -0.50 -5.76
C ILE A 259 7.62 0.41 -6.96
N GLU A 260 8.35 1.52 -7.02
CA GLU A 260 8.27 2.48 -8.12
C GLU A 260 9.11 2.01 -9.29
N MET A 261 8.46 1.24 -10.15
CA MET A 261 9.03 0.65 -11.36
C MET A 261 7.92 0.25 -12.31
N ASP A 262 8.19 0.18 -13.60
CA ASP A 262 7.29 -0.48 -14.54
C ASP A 262 7.04 -1.93 -14.08
N PRO A 263 5.77 -2.36 -13.95
CA PRO A 263 5.44 -3.69 -13.41
C PRO A 263 6.04 -4.84 -14.23
N PHE A 264 6.13 -4.69 -15.52
CA PHE A 264 6.67 -5.74 -16.40
C PHE A 264 8.18 -5.83 -16.28
N GLU A 265 8.86 -4.67 -16.21
CA GLU A 265 10.30 -4.62 -15.95
C GLU A 265 10.63 -5.25 -14.59
N PHE A 266 9.84 -4.96 -13.57
CA PHE A 266 10.00 -5.58 -12.24
C PHE A 266 9.86 -7.09 -12.30
N LEU A 267 8.79 -7.59 -12.92
CA LEU A 267 8.51 -9.02 -13.04
C LEU A 267 9.57 -9.75 -13.86
N GLU A 268 10.08 -9.15 -14.93
CA GLU A 268 11.18 -9.72 -15.71
C GLU A 268 12.48 -9.81 -14.88
N LYS A 269 12.79 -8.76 -14.12
CA LYS A 269 13.97 -8.75 -13.23
C LYS A 269 13.90 -9.85 -12.17
N ILE A 270 12.74 -10.01 -11.50
CA ILE A 270 12.62 -11.02 -10.44
C ILE A 270 12.55 -12.46 -10.98
N ALA A 271 12.08 -12.67 -12.21
CA ALA A 271 11.88 -14.00 -12.78
C ALA A 271 13.15 -14.87 -12.75
N PHE A 272 14.31 -14.27 -12.97
CA PHE A 272 15.60 -14.98 -12.96
C PHE A 272 16.21 -15.19 -11.56
N LEU A 273 15.65 -14.51 -10.55
CA LEU A 273 16.18 -14.51 -9.19
C LEU A 273 15.36 -15.42 -8.26
N LEU A 274 14.34 -16.05 -8.82
CA LEU A 274 13.56 -17.05 -8.10
C LEU A 274 14.39 -18.32 -7.90
N GLU A 275 14.43 -18.80 -6.66
CA GLU A 275 15.11 -20.04 -6.33
C GLU A 275 14.50 -21.23 -7.07
N ASN A 276 15.33 -22.26 -7.35
CA ASN A 276 14.91 -23.45 -8.11
C ASN A 276 13.83 -24.33 -7.44
N LYS A 277 13.49 -24.06 -6.18
CA LYS A 277 12.40 -24.76 -5.50
C LYS A 277 11.05 -24.26 -6.00
N THR A 278 10.33 -25.09 -6.69
CA THR A 278 8.96 -24.78 -7.15
C THR A 278 7.98 -24.94 -5.99
N PRO A 279 7.32 -23.85 -5.53
CA PRO A 279 6.34 -23.94 -4.47
C PRO A 279 5.08 -24.68 -4.94
N GLN A 280 4.41 -25.36 -4.02
CA GLN A 280 3.16 -26.09 -4.32
C GLN A 280 1.94 -25.15 -4.42
N TYR A 281 2.07 -23.93 -3.93
CA TYR A 281 0.97 -22.99 -3.81
C TYR A 281 0.29 -22.60 -5.14
N PRO A 282 1.00 -22.34 -6.25
CA PRO A 282 0.37 -22.09 -7.54
C PRO A 282 -0.48 -23.28 -8.01
N LEU A 283 0.04 -24.50 -7.84
CA LEU A 283 -0.68 -25.72 -8.20
C LEU A 283 -1.91 -25.97 -7.32
N LEU A 284 -1.85 -25.57 -6.04
CA LEU A 284 -3.00 -25.68 -5.14
C LEU A 284 -4.18 -24.85 -5.68
N TRP A 285 -3.94 -23.58 -6.06
CA TRP A 285 -4.95 -22.73 -6.67
C TRP A 285 -5.47 -23.29 -8.00
N GLU A 286 -4.56 -23.73 -8.89
CA GLU A 286 -4.90 -24.28 -10.18
C GLU A 286 -5.78 -25.53 -10.06
N ASN A 287 -5.39 -26.48 -9.19
CA ASN A 287 -6.13 -27.72 -8.99
C ASN A 287 -7.50 -27.49 -8.37
N TYR A 288 -7.59 -26.56 -7.40
CA TYR A 288 -8.87 -26.22 -6.79
C TYR A 288 -9.83 -25.65 -7.83
N CYS A 289 -9.37 -24.71 -8.65
CA CYS A 289 -10.22 -24.10 -9.70
C CYS A 289 -10.59 -25.05 -10.82
N LYS A 290 -9.74 -26.02 -11.18
CA LYS A 290 -10.06 -27.06 -12.17
C LYS A 290 -11.13 -28.05 -11.67
N GLY A 291 -11.20 -28.28 -10.38
CA GLY A 291 -12.20 -29.16 -9.76
C GLY A 291 -13.61 -28.55 -9.66
N LEU A 292 -13.75 -27.27 -9.96
CA LEU A 292 -15.05 -26.60 -9.89
C LEU A 292 -15.88 -26.80 -11.15
N PRO A 293 -17.22 -26.85 -11.04
CA PRO A 293 -18.10 -26.86 -12.19
C PRO A 293 -17.81 -25.65 -13.09
N GLN A 294 -17.61 -25.89 -14.37
CA GLN A 294 -17.49 -24.79 -15.34
C GLN A 294 -18.89 -24.23 -15.57
N PRO A 295 -19.07 -22.88 -15.59
CA PRO A 295 -20.34 -22.32 -15.98
C PRO A 295 -20.64 -22.72 -17.44
N GLU A 296 -21.76 -23.35 -17.66
CA GLU A 296 -22.33 -23.54 -18.99
C GLU A 296 -22.96 -22.22 -19.43
N PHE A 297 -22.43 -21.63 -20.50
CA PHE A 297 -22.98 -20.42 -21.14
C PHE A 297 -23.76 -20.81 -22.39
#